data_f357e51daeabb98f0c982a5f4d85bb27
#
_entry.id   f357e51daeabb98f0c982a5f4d85bb27
#
_cell.length_a   1.000
_cell.length_b   1.000
_cell.length_c   1.000
_cell.angle_alpha   90.00
_cell.angle_beta   90.00
_cell.angle_gamma   90.00
#
_symmetry.space_group_name_H-M   'P 1'
#
loop_
_entity.id
_entity.type
_entity.pdbx_description
1 polymer ?
#
loop_
_entity_poly.entity_id
_entity_poly.type
_entity_poly.pdbx_seq_one_letter_code
_entity_poly.pdbx_strand_id
1 'polypeptide(L)' 'MNIVVLGSGGWGTALAMLLEQNRHTVTLWSHDPKKAEQLKLKRENPLLSGVQLPVELQITNDLNCLRN' A
#
# COMPACT_ATOMS: atom_id res chain seq x y z
N MET A 1 8.69 -4.71 12.27
CA MET A 1 9.64 -4.41 11.18
C MET A 1 8.97 -3.43 10.21
N ASN A 2 9.73 -2.48 9.71
CA ASN A 2 9.22 -1.51 8.73
C ASN A 2 9.52 -2.03 7.33
N ILE A 3 8.47 -2.22 6.53
CA ILE A 3 8.59 -2.81 5.20
C ILE A 3 7.99 -1.87 4.18
N VAL A 4 8.67 -1.67 3.07
CA VAL A 4 8.15 -0.90 1.95
C VAL A 4 7.91 -1.84 0.78
N VAL A 5 6.68 -1.84 0.25
CA VAL A 5 6.35 -2.61 -0.95
C VAL A 5 6.31 -1.64 -2.12
N LEU A 6 7.16 -1.88 -3.11
CA LEU A 6 7.24 -1.02 -4.30
C LEU A 6 6.29 -1.53 -5.36
N GLY A 7 5.30 -0.71 -5.67
CA GLY A 7 4.32 -1.04 -6.69
C GLY A 7 2.96 -1.36 -6.12
N SER A 8 1.93 -0.73 -6.68
CA SER A 8 0.57 -0.83 -6.18
C SER A 8 -0.33 -1.66 -7.11
N GLY A 9 0.24 -2.58 -7.88
CA GLY A 9 -0.55 -3.56 -8.61
C GLY A 9 -1.28 -4.49 -7.66
N GLY A 10 -2.15 -5.35 -8.20
CA GLY A 10 -2.91 -6.28 -7.37
C GLY A 10 -2.02 -7.15 -6.50
N TRP A 11 -0.94 -7.65 -7.06
CA TRP A 11 0.01 -8.52 -6.35
C TRP A 11 0.70 -7.78 -5.20
N GLY A 12 1.23 -6.58 -5.49
CA GLY A 12 1.93 -5.81 -4.47
C GLY A 12 1.01 -5.40 -3.35
N THR A 13 -0.22 -5.00 -3.68
CA THR A 13 -1.22 -4.62 -2.68
C THR A 13 -1.58 -5.82 -1.80
N ALA A 14 -1.79 -7.00 -2.41
CA ALA A 14 -2.09 -8.21 -1.65
C ALA A 14 -0.94 -8.58 -0.71
N LEU A 15 0.29 -8.46 -1.17
CA LEU A 15 1.46 -8.74 -0.34
C LEU A 15 1.55 -7.75 0.83
N ALA A 16 1.30 -6.46 0.56
CA ALA A 16 1.32 -5.44 1.62
C ALA A 16 0.28 -5.74 2.69
N MET A 17 -0.92 -6.16 2.30
CA MET A 17 -1.96 -6.52 3.25
C MET A 17 -1.56 -7.72 4.10
N LEU A 18 -0.94 -8.72 3.48
CA LEU A 18 -0.50 -9.91 4.21
C LEU A 18 0.56 -9.55 5.24
N LEU A 19 1.52 -8.71 4.88
CA LEU A 19 2.58 -8.28 5.79
C LEU A 19 2.01 -7.44 6.93
N GLU A 20 1.04 -6.58 6.64
CA GLU A 20 0.41 -5.77 7.66
C GLU A 20 -0.35 -6.64 8.67
N GLN A 21 -1.03 -7.69 8.21
CA GLN A 21 -1.71 -8.64 9.08
C GLN A 21 -0.74 -9.37 10.00
N ASN A 22 0.52 -9.50 9.60
CA ASN A 22 1.55 -10.09 10.43
C ASN A 22 2.25 -9.06 11.34
N ARG A 23 1.60 -7.92 11.55
CA ARG A 23 2.00 -6.87 12.50
C ARG A 23 3.28 -6.13 12.10
N HIS A 24 3.60 -6.11 10.83
CA HIS A 24 4.64 -5.24 10.32
C HIS A 24 4.08 -3.85 10.03
N THR A 25 4.91 -2.83 10.16
CA THR A 25 4.55 -1.50 9.67
C THR A 25 4.86 -1.48 8.18
N VAL A 26 3.82 -1.39 7.35
CA VAL A 26 3.96 -1.53 5.90
C VAL A 26 3.59 -0.24 5.20
N THR A 27 4.42 0.16 4.26
CA THR A 27 4.16 1.27 3.35
C THR A 27 4.07 0.74 1.93
N LEU A 28 2.97 1.00 1.27
CA LEU A 28 2.77 0.66 -0.14
C LEU A 28 3.10 1.88 -0.98
N TRP A 29 4.12 1.76 -1.83
CA TRP A 29 4.54 2.85 -2.69
C TRP A 29 3.95 2.68 -4.09
N SER A 30 3.35 3.74 -4.61
CA SER A 30 2.87 3.81 -5.98
C SER A 30 3.61 4.91 -6.72
N HIS A 31 4.06 4.63 -7.94
CA HIS A 31 4.73 5.64 -8.75
C HIS A 31 3.75 6.69 -9.29
N ASP A 32 2.47 6.40 -9.31
CA ASP A 32 1.43 7.31 -9.80
C ASP A 32 0.78 8.04 -8.62
N PRO A 33 0.98 9.37 -8.49
CA PRO A 33 0.41 10.10 -7.36
C PRO A 33 -1.11 10.06 -7.33
N LYS A 34 -1.77 10.05 -8.48
CA LYS A 34 -3.24 9.97 -8.53
C LYS A 34 -3.73 8.62 -7.99
N LYS A 35 -3.06 7.55 -8.37
CA LYS A 35 -3.42 6.22 -7.89
C LYS A 35 -3.17 6.09 -6.39
N ALA A 36 -2.04 6.62 -5.90
CA ALA A 36 -1.75 6.60 -4.48
C ALA A 36 -2.83 7.33 -3.69
N GLU A 37 -3.27 8.49 -4.17
CA GLU A 37 -4.31 9.25 -3.51
C GLU A 37 -5.64 8.51 -3.50
N GLN A 38 -6.02 7.89 -4.60
CA GLN A 38 -7.24 7.10 -4.67
C GLN A 38 -7.21 5.92 -3.70
N LEU A 39 -6.08 5.25 -3.61
CA LEU A 39 -5.93 4.14 -2.67
C LEU A 39 -6.06 4.61 -1.23
N LYS A 40 -5.52 5.78 -0.90
CA LYS A 40 -5.64 6.37 0.44
C LYS A 40 -7.08 6.71 0.78
N LEU A 41 -7.79 7.33 -0.16
CA LEU A 41 -9.14 7.81 0.09
C LEU A 41 -10.15 6.69 0.11
N LYS A 42 -10.07 5.77 -0.83
CA LYS A 42 -11.08 4.73 -1.00
C LYS A 42 -10.74 3.46 -0.22
N ARG A 43 -9.49 3.27 0.10
CA ARG A 43 -9.00 2.03 0.75
C ARG A 43 -9.41 0.80 -0.04
N GLU A 44 -9.44 0.91 -1.36
CA GLU A 44 -9.74 -0.17 -2.28
C GLU A 44 -8.80 -0.08 -3.46
N ASN A 45 -8.39 -1.24 -3.98
CA ASN A 45 -7.62 -1.32 -5.21
C ASN A 45 -8.51 -1.98 -6.27
N PRO A 46 -8.75 -1.33 -7.42
CA PRO A 46 -9.60 -1.93 -8.46
C PRO A 46 -9.14 -3.30 -8.93
N LEU A 47 -7.84 -3.58 -8.77
CA LEU A 47 -7.28 -4.89 -9.13
C LEU A 47 -7.57 -5.97 -8.09
N LEU A 48 -8.08 -5.59 -6.92
CA LEU A 48 -8.49 -6.51 -5.86
C LEU A 48 -9.94 -6.22 -5.50
N SER A 49 -10.85 -6.59 -6.38
CA SER A 49 -12.26 -6.30 -6.23
C SER A 49 -12.82 -6.90 -4.94
N GLY A 50 -13.57 -6.11 -4.19
CA GLY A 50 -14.21 -6.55 -2.96
C GLY A 50 -13.30 -6.59 -1.74
N VAL A 51 -12.04 -6.21 -1.87
CA VAL A 51 -11.09 -6.21 -0.76
C VAL A 51 -10.86 -4.79 -0.28
N GLN A 52 -11.04 -4.56 1.02
CA GLN A 52 -10.80 -3.26 1.63
C GLN A 52 -9.42 -3.22 2.29
N LEU A 53 -8.66 -2.16 2.01
CA LEU A 53 -7.32 -2.00 2.56
C LEU A 53 -7.39 -1.54 4.01
N PRO A 54 -6.53 -2.09 4.89
CA PRO A 54 -6.49 -1.66 6.29
C PRO A 54 -6.15 -0.19 6.43
N VAL A 55 -6.73 0.48 7.42
CA VAL A 55 -6.45 1.91 7.67
C VAL A 55 -5.01 2.13 8.09
N GLU A 56 -4.39 1.15 8.72
CA GLU A 56 -3.00 1.23 9.17
C GLU A 56 -2.00 1.11 8.04
N LEU A 57 -2.42 0.61 6.87
CA LEU A 57 -1.54 0.49 5.73
C LEU A 57 -1.20 1.89 5.21
N GLN A 58 0.08 2.22 5.22
CA GLN A 58 0.54 3.51 4.71
C GLN A 58 0.68 3.43 3.20
N ILE A 59 0.19 4.44 2.51
CA ILE A 59 0.22 4.49 1.04
C ILE A 59 0.82 5.84 0.64
N THR A 60 1.82 5.81 -0.25
CA THR A 60 2.49 7.04 -0.67
C THR A 60 3.06 6.89 -2.08
N ASN A 61 3.31 8.03 -2.73
CA ASN A 61 4.09 8.07 -3.96
C ASN A 61 5.47 8.71 -3.73
N ASP A 62 5.83 8.96 -2.49
CA ASP A 62 7.08 9.62 -2.13
C ASP A 62 8.16 8.58 -1.84
N LEU A 63 9.27 8.64 -2.60
CA LEU A 63 10.39 7.73 -2.41
C LEU A 63 11.17 7.97 -1.12
N ASN A 64 10.91 9.07 -0.42
CA ASN A 64 11.53 9.31 0.88
C ASN A 64 11.17 8.25 1.91
N CYS A 65 10.10 7.50 1.68
CA CYS A 65 9.74 6.39 2.55
C CYS A 65 10.83 5.31 2.61
N LEU A 66 11.74 5.29 1.64
CA LEU A 66 12.86 4.33 1.62
C LEU A 66 14.02 4.72 2.53
N ARG A 67 13.99 5.91 3.13
CA ARG A 67 15.13 6.43 3.89
C ARG A 67 15.12 6.07 5.38
N ASN A 68 14.18 5.34 5.83
CA ASN A 68 14.10 5.02 7.26
C ASN A 68 14.85 3.74 7.60
#